data_c0018548d5568a4f940e9ea8cb1722a1
#
_entry.id   c0018548d5568a4f940e9ea8cb1722a1
#
_cell.length_a   1.000
_cell.length_b   1.000
_cell.length_c   1.000
_cell.angle_alpha   90.00
_cell.angle_beta   90.00
_cell.angle_gamma   90.00
#
_symmetry.space_group_name_H-M   'P 1'
#
loop_
_entity.id
_entity.type
_entity.pdbx_description
1 polymer ?
#
loop_
_entity_poly.entity_id
_entity_poly.type
_entity_poly.pdbx_seq_one_letter_code
_entity_poly.pdbx_strand_id
1 'polypeptide(L)'
;MADRLAREGFAVLAHDAFGWGSRGFRLDEPPWRLESTLAAYRSHWSLTGQHPGPDEVYDIAAAEHEATVAKYAGVMGTSFAGAVAHDDLTALEVLAAMPGVDRGRLGVVGFSGGGGRAVHLAALAPEISAGVVICMMSTFAAMFPAYLDAHSWLLATPGIGRDKEWPEYAVARGLHHQLVLYAEDDELFPRKGMHDADALLRRRFNGARGTYRGVMLPGPHRFDRAMQDLAAAFLAGTLAR
;
A
#
# COMPACT_ATOMS: atom_id res chain seq x y z
N MET A 1 -4.69 -5.96 13.26
CA MET A 1 -3.24 -5.70 13.32
C MET A 1 -2.88 -4.58 14.28
N ALA A 2 -3.45 -3.38 14.14
CA ALA A 2 -3.14 -2.23 15.02
C ALA A 2 -3.34 -2.54 16.51
N ASP A 3 -4.50 -3.05 16.90
CA ASP A 3 -4.79 -3.45 18.29
C ASP A 3 -3.80 -4.50 18.83
N ARG A 4 -3.37 -5.43 17.99
CA ARG A 4 -2.35 -6.41 18.35
C ARG A 4 -1.01 -5.76 18.67
N LEU A 5 -0.50 -4.89 17.78
CA LEU A 5 0.75 -4.19 18.01
C LEU A 5 0.69 -3.31 19.27
N ALA A 6 -0.44 -2.62 19.49
CA ALA A 6 -0.64 -1.83 20.69
C ALA A 6 -0.56 -2.69 21.98
N ARG A 7 -1.12 -3.89 21.98
CA ARG A 7 -1.00 -4.85 23.11
C ARG A 7 0.42 -5.39 23.30
N GLU A 8 1.24 -5.38 22.26
CA GLU A 8 2.65 -5.75 22.31
C GLU A 8 3.57 -4.56 22.71
N GLY A 9 2.99 -3.41 23.06
CA GLY A 9 3.71 -2.24 23.59
C GLY A 9 4.13 -1.21 22.54
N PHE A 10 3.63 -1.30 21.31
CA PHE A 10 3.86 -0.29 20.29
C PHE A 10 2.88 0.88 20.42
N ALA A 11 3.37 2.10 20.22
CA ALA A 11 2.51 3.21 19.82
C ALA A 11 2.12 3.03 18.36
N VAL A 12 0.83 2.99 18.05
CA VAL A 12 0.34 2.72 16.70
C VAL A 12 -0.54 3.85 16.22
N LEU A 13 -0.17 4.46 15.09
CA LEU A 13 -1.01 5.40 14.36
C LEU A 13 -1.57 4.71 13.12
N ALA A 14 -2.89 4.61 13.03
CA ALA A 14 -3.62 4.13 11.87
C ALA A 14 -4.63 5.19 11.48
N HIS A 15 -4.26 6.05 10.54
CA HIS A 15 -5.15 7.11 10.04
C HIS A 15 -5.92 6.61 8.81
N ASP A 16 -7.10 7.19 8.60
CA ASP A 16 -7.87 6.94 7.39
C ASP A 16 -7.07 7.36 6.16
N ALA A 17 -7.04 6.52 5.14
CA ALA A 17 -6.36 6.82 3.90
C ALA A 17 -7.04 7.99 3.16
N PHE A 18 -6.27 8.70 2.34
CA PHE A 18 -6.79 9.74 1.48
C PHE A 18 -7.92 9.18 0.60
N GLY A 19 -9.09 9.82 0.68
CA GLY A 19 -10.30 9.41 -0.03
C GLY A 19 -11.13 8.33 0.66
N TRP A 20 -10.76 7.87 1.87
CA TRP A 20 -11.44 6.77 2.57
C TRP A 20 -11.79 7.14 4.03
N GLY A 21 -12.77 6.43 4.59
CA GLY A 21 -13.22 6.64 5.96
C GLY A 21 -13.69 8.07 6.22
N SER A 22 -13.23 8.69 7.29
CA SER A 22 -13.56 10.08 7.65
C SER A 22 -13.01 11.11 6.64
N ARG A 23 -12.14 10.70 5.73
CA ARG A 23 -11.54 11.51 4.67
C ARG A 23 -12.12 11.22 3.29
N GLY A 24 -13.30 10.60 3.26
CA GLY A 24 -14.03 10.24 2.06
C GLY A 24 -14.31 11.42 1.14
N PHE A 25 -14.35 11.15 -0.16
CA PHE A 25 -14.78 12.12 -1.15
C PHE A 25 -16.27 12.44 -1.01
N ARG A 26 -16.67 13.66 -1.33
CA ARG A 26 -18.08 13.98 -1.53
C ARG A 26 -18.50 13.50 -2.92
N LEU A 27 -19.30 12.43 -2.96
CA LEU A 27 -19.80 11.80 -4.18
C LEU A 27 -21.32 11.96 -4.32
N ASP A 28 -21.91 12.92 -3.61
CA ASP A 28 -23.30 13.36 -3.73
C ASP A 28 -23.59 14.00 -5.10
N GLU A 29 -22.59 14.66 -5.70
CA GLU A 29 -22.62 15.19 -7.06
C GLU A 29 -21.44 14.63 -7.87
N PRO A 30 -21.50 13.35 -8.29
CA PRO A 30 -20.36 12.72 -8.94
C PRO A 30 -20.11 13.29 -10.34
N PRO A 31 -18.87 13.30 -10.84
CA PRO A 31 -18.59 13.63 -12.24
C PRO A 31 -19.41 12.74 -13.19
N TRP A 32 -19.82 13.27 -14.32
CA TRP A 32 -20.75 12.60 -15.25
C TRP A 32 -20.32 11.18 -15.68
N ARG A 33 -19.02 10.92 -15.77
CA ARG A 33 -18.51 9.57 -16.11
C ARG A 33 -18.72 8.60 -14.94
N LEU A 34 -18.46 9.05 -13.72
CA LEU A 34 -18.72 8.25 -12.52
C LEU A 34 -20.21 7.96 -12.38
N GLU A 35 -21.07 8.95 -12.63
CA GLU A 35 -22.52 8.75 -12.64
C GLU A 35 -22.94 7.66 -13.62
N SER A 36 -22.39 7.67 -14.85
CA SER A 36 -22.65 6.64 -15.86
C SER A 36 -22.20 5.26 -15.42
N THR A 37 -21.02 5.16 -14.79
CA THR A 37 -20.48 3.92 -14.24
C THR A 37 -21.36 3.38 -13.11
N LEU A 38 -21.75 4.24 -12.17
CA LEU A 38 -22.65 3.85 -11.07
C LEU A 38 -24.03 3.41 -11.57
N ALA A 39 -24.54 4.03 -12.63
CA ALA A 39 -25.80 3.61 -13.27
C ALA A 39 -25.67 2.18 -13.85
N ALA A 40 -24.53 1.84 -14.46
CA ALA A 40 -24.26 0.50 -14.94
C ALA A 40 -24.19 -0.53 -13.79
N TYR A 41 -23.50 -0.21 -12.70
CA TYR A 41 -23.46 -1.07 -11.50
C TYR A 41 -24.87 -1.28 -10.92
N ARG A 42 -25.64 -0.22 -10.74
CA ARG A 42 -27.04 -0.32 -10.23
C ARG A 42 -27.90 -1.21 -11.11
N SER A 43 -27.72 -1.14 -12.43
CA SER A 43 -28.43 -2.02 -13.39
C SER A 43 -27.99 -3.47 -13.20
N HIS A 44 -26.70 -3.72 -13.08
CA HIS A 44 -26.16 -5.07 -12.84
C HIS A 44 -26.68 -5.67 -11.52
N TRP A 45 -26.64 -4.91 -10.43
CA TRP A 45 -27.14 -5.36 -9.12
C TRP A 45 -28.64 -5.68 -9.18
N SER A 46 -29.43 -4.85 -9.86
CA SER A 46 -30.85 -5.10 -10.05
C SER A 46 -31.11 -6.41 -10.81
N LEU A 47 -30.32 -6.70 -11.86
CA LEU A 47 -30.45 -7.92 -12.66
C LEU A 47 -29.99 -9.17 -11.90
N THR A 48 -29.00 -9.06 -11.02
CA THR A 48 -28.42 -10.17 -10.26
C THR A 48 -29.03 -10.34 -8.87
N GLY A 49 -29.98 -9.47 -8.48
CA GLY A 49 -30.57 -9.49 -7.14
C GLY A 49 -29.60 -9.12 -6.02
N GLN A 50 -28.52 -8.43 -6.34
CA GLN A 50 -27.56 -7.91 -5.34
C GLN A 50 -28.06 -6.59 -4.75
N HIS A 51 -27.82 -6.40 -3.45
CA HIS A 51 -28.23 -5.21 -2.71
C HIS A 51 -27.04 -4.68 -1.88
N PRO A 52 -26.03 -4.04 -2.54
CA PRO A 52 -24.87 -3.50 -1.83
C PRO A 52 -25.28 -2.43 -0.83
N GLY A 53 -24.61 -2.42 0.31
CA GLY A 53 -24.77 -1.38 1.32
C GLY A 53 -24.13 -0.06 0.88
N PRO A 54 -24.41 1.06 1.62
CA PRO A 54 -23.84 2.37 1.30
C PRO A 54 -22.30 2.37 1.23
N ASP A 55 -21.63 1.62 2.10
CA ASP A 55 -20.18 1.53 2.14
C ASP A 55 -19.63 0.82 0.90
N GLU A 56 -20.26 -0.28 0.45
CA GLU A 56 -19.87 -0.99 -0.78
C GLU A 56 -20.07 -0.13 -2.03
N VAL A 57 -21.13 0.64 -2.07
CA VAL A 57 -21.38 1.62 -3.16
C VAL A 57 -20.33 2.70 -3.14
N TYR A 58 -19.97 3.21 -1.95
CA TYR A 58 -18.92 4.19 -1.79
C TYR A 58 -17.56 3.65 -2.24
N ASP A 59 -17.19 2.43 -1.84
CA ASP A 59 -15.92 1.81 -2.17
C ASP A 59 -15.73 1.70 -3.69
N ILE A 60 -16.77 1.28 -4.42
CA ILE A 60 -16.75 1.23 -5.88
C ILE A 60 -16.64 2.64 -6.47
N ALA A 61 -17.44 3.58 -5.97
CA ALA A 61 -17.44 4.95 -6.46
C ALA A 61 -16.08 5.64 -6.21
N ALA A 62 -15.48 5.43 -5.05
CA ALA A 62 -14.18 5.99 -4.69
C ALA A 62 -13.06 5.43 -5.55
N ALA A 63 -13.06 4.12 -5.82
CA ALA A 63 -12.08 3.47 -6.69
C ALA A 63 -12.13 4.05 -8.13
N GLU A 64 -13.33 4.18 -8.70
CA GLU A 64 -13.52 4.81 -10.02
C GLU A 64 -13.17 6.30 -10.02
N HIS A 65 -13.47 7.01 -8.93
CA HIS A 65 -13.16 8.43 -8.79
C HIS A 65 -11.66 8.71 -8.65
N GLU A 66 -10.88 7.75 -8.18
CA GLU A 66 -9.43 7.86 -8.04
C GLU A 66 -8.74 8.29 -9.36
N ALA A 67 -9.23 7.80 -10.51
CA ALA A 67 -8.76 8.24 -11.81
C ALA A 67 -8.97 9.74 -12.08
N THR A 68 -10.06 10.30 -11.59
CA THR A 68 -10.34 11.75 -11.68
C THR A 68 -9.38 12.54 -10.79
N VAL A 69 -9.18 12.07 -9.56
CA VAL A 69 -8.25 12.69 -8.59
C VAL A 69 -6.82 12.64 -9.11
N ALA A 70 -6.40 11.52 -9.73
CA ALA A 70 -5.08 11.38 -10.33
C ALA A 70 -4.84 12.40 -11.46
N LYS A 71 -5.86 12.69 -12.28
CA LYS A 71 -5.78 13.74 -13.30
C LYS A 71 -5.65 15.14 -12.69
N TYR A 72 -6.40 15.43 -11.63
CA TYR A 72 -6.27 16.70 -10.92
C TYR A 72 -4.87 16.85 -10.30
N ALA A 73 -4.36 15.81 -9.66
CA ALA A 73 -3.01 15.80 -9.12
C ALA A 73 -1.97 16.08 -10.20
N GLY A 74 -2.11 15.46 -11.39
CA GLY A 74 -1.24 15.71 -12.54
C GLY A 74 -1.28 17.17 -13.02
N VAL A 75 -2.48 17.78 -13.11
CA VAL A 75 -2.64 19.19 -13.46
C VAL A 75 -1.97 20.11 -12.41
N MET A 76 -2.02 19.72 -11.15
CA MET A 76 -1.42 20.48 -10.04
C MET A 76 0.08 20.22 -9.87
N GLY A 77 0.73 19.47 -10.77
CA GLY A 77 2.16 19.20 -10.75
C GLY A 77 2.61 18.13 -9.74
N THR A 78 1.69 17.27 -9.32
CA THR A 78 1.97 16.12 -8.44
C THR A 78 1.37 14.84 -9.03
N SER A 79 1.28 13.77 -8.23
CA SER A 79 0.59 12.53 -8.57
C SER A 79 -0.36 12.13 -7.45
N PHE A 80 -1.26 11.20 -7.70
CA PHE A 80 -2.08 10.61 -6.64
C PHE A 80 -1.21 10.05 -5.51
N ALA A 81 -0.19 9.27 -5.86
CA ALA A 81 0.78 8.75 -4.89
C ALA A 81 1.53 9.87 -4.14
N GLY A 82 1.84 10.99 -4.80
CA GLY A 82 2.45 12.15 -4.17
C GLY A 82 1.57 12.80 -3.10
N ALA A 83 0.26 12.92 -3.36
CA ALA A 83 -0.71 13.43 -2.39
C ALA A 83 -0.82 12.48 -1.18
N VAL A 84 -0.94 11.17 -1.43
CA VAL A 84 -1.02 10.16 -0.37
C VAL A 84 0.28 10.10 0.44
N ALA A 85 1.44 10.18 -0.21
CA ALA A 85 2.73 10.17 0.48
C ALA A 85 2.93 11.41 1.37
N HIS A 86 2.42 12.58 0.96
CA HIS A 86 2.41 13.77 1.80
C HIS A 86 1.63 13.57 3.10
N ASP A 87 0.44 12.95 2.99
CA ASP A 87 -0.37 12.61 4.16
C ASP A 87 0.35 11.62 5.09
N ASP A 88 0.95 10.59 4.53
CA ASP A 88 1.68 9.57 5.30
C ASP A 88 2.91 10.16 6.01
N LEU A 89 3.63 11.06 5.36
CA LEU A 89 4.75 11.79 5.97
C LEU A 89 4.27 12.68 7.12
N THR A 90 3.15 13.39 6.92
CA THR A 90 2.54 14.20 7.99
C THR A 90 2.10 13.33 9.17
N ALA A 91 1.49 12.18 8.91
CA ALA A 91 1.10 11.22 9.95
C ALA A 91 2.33 10.68 10.71
N LEU A 92 3.42 10.41 10.00
CA LEU A 92 4.69 9.99 10.62
C LEU A 92 5.24 11.09 11.56
N GLU A 93 5.23 12.35 11.14
CA GLU A 93 5.67 13.47 11.98
C GLU A 93 4.80 13.58 13.25
N VAL A 94 3.48 13.45 13.11
CA VAL A 94 2.54 13.43 14.25
C VAL A 94 2.89 12.30 15.22
N LEU A 95 3.04 11.06 14.71
CA LEU A 95 3.42 9.91 15.55
C LEU A 95 4.76 10.16 16.25
N ALA A 96 5.76 10.62 15.51
CA ALA A 96 7.10 10.86 16.05
C ALA A 96 7.16 11.99 17.10
N ALA A 97 6.16 12.87 17.11
CA ALA A 97 6.03 13.94 18.11
C ALA A 97 5.24 13.53 19.37
N MET A 98 4.60 12.35 19.35
CA MET A 98 3.81 11.89 20.50
C MET A 98 4.70 11.56 21.71
N PRO A 99 4.27 11.90 22.93
CA PRO A 99 5.00 11.53 24.15
C PRO A 99 5.19 10.02 24.26
N GLY A 100 6.40 9.58 24.58
CA GLY A 100 6.75 8.16 24.75
C GLY A 100 7.08 7.42 23.45
N VAL A 101 7.01 8.08 22.28
CA VAL A 101 7.46 7.50 21.02
C VAL A 101 8.96 7.70 20.83
N ASP A 102 9.67 6.60 20.56
CA ASP A 102 11.08 6.64 20.21
C ASP A 102 11.26 6.87 18.70
N ARG A 103 11.72 8.05 18.32
CA ARG A 103 11.96 8.45 16.93
C ARG A 103 13.02 7.59 16.22
N GLY A 104 13.88 6.92 16.94
CA GLY A 104 14.91 6.02 16.40
C GLY A 104 14.36 4.62 16.08
N ARG A 105 13.12 4.30 16.45
CA ARG A 105 12.51 2.99 16.32
C ARG A 105 11.14 3.04 15.65
N LEU A 106 11.05 3.72 14.53
CA LEU A 106 9.81 3.84 13.76
C LEU A 106 9.72 2.76 12.68
N GLY A 107 8.54 2.20 12.50
CA GLY A 107 8.26 1.20 11.48
C GLY A 107 6.95 1.47 10.76
N VAL A 108 6.80 0.85 9.59
CA VAL A 108 5.57 0.92 8.80
C VAL A 108 5.13 -0.48 8.39
N VAL A 109 3.83 -0.72 8.41
CA VAL A 109 3.22 -1.96 7.91
C VAL A 109 2.01 -1.64 7.06
N GLY A 110 1.92 -2.29 5.90
CA GLY A 110 0.78 -2.10 5.01
C GLY A 110 0.44 -3.35 4.21
N PHE A 111 -0.86 -3.52 3.98
CA PHE A 111 -1.45 -4.56 3.15
C PHE A 111 -2.01 -3.95 1.87
N SER A 112 -1.78 -4.60 0.71
CA SER A 112 -2.32 -4.16 -0.58
C SER A 112 -1.97 -2.69 -0.88
N GLY A 113 -2.92 -1.82 -1.14
CA GLY A 113 -2.70 -0.38 -1.27
C GLY A 113 -1.93 0.23 -0.09
N GLY A 114 -2.20 -0.22 1.15
CA GLY A 114 -1.40 0.13 2.32
C GLY A 114 0.05 -0.34 2.22
N GLY A 115 0.31 -1.47 1.55
CA GLY A 115 1.67 -1.93 1.23
C GLY A 115 2.40 -0.98 0.28
N GLY A 116 1.69 -0.43 -0.72
CA GLY A 116 2.22 0.61 -1.60
C GLY A 116 2.59 1.89 -0.84
N ARG A 117 1.73 2.32 0.08
CA ARG A 117 2.01 3.43 0.99
C ARG A 117 3.24 3.16 1.85
N ALA A 118 3.37 1.93 2.38
CA ALA A 118 4.55 1.54 3.16
C ALA A 118 5.85 1.60 2.35
N VAL A 119 5.82 1.22 1.06
CA VAL A 119 6.96 1.36 0.15
C VAL A 119 7.34 2.83 -0.02
N HIS A 120 6.36 3.70 -0.32
CA HIS A 120 6.61 5.13 -0.48
C HIS A 120 7.16 5.77 0.81
N LEU A 121 6.55 5.46 1.96
CA LEU A 121 6.98 6.02 3.22
C LEU A 121 8.40 5.58 3.60
N ALA A 122 8.73 4.29 3.45
CA ALA A 122 10.08 3.78 3.69
C ALA A 122 11.12 4.36 2.71
N ALA A 123 10.73 4.68 1.48
CA ALA A 123 11.60 5.33 0.51
C ALA A 123 11.86 6.80 0.82
N LEU A 124 10.88 7.51 1.35
CA LEU A 124 10.92 8.95 1.56
C LEU A 124 11.38 9.36 2.97
N ALA A 125 11.04 8.58 4.00
CA ALA A 125 11.31 8.90 5.40
C ALA A 125 12.54 8.13 5.94
N PRO A 126 13.64 8.82 6.23
CA PRO A 126 14.85 8.20 6.77
C PRO A 126 14.68 7.62 8.18
N GLU A 127 13.66 8.05 8.89
CA GLU A 127 13.35 7.61 10.26
C GLU A 127 12.76 6.20 10.30
N ILE A 128 12.24 5.69 9.18
CA ILE A 128 11.69 4.33 9.11
C ILE A 128 12.82 3.32 9.16
N SER A 129 12.88 2.57 10.25
CA SER A 129 13.88 1.52 10.50
C SER A 129 13.41 0.13 10.10
N ALA A 130 12.07 -0.10 10.05
CA ALA A 130 11.47 -1.37 9.67
C ALA A 130 10.26 -1.17 8.77
N GLY A 131 10.21 -1.91 7.66
CA GLY A 131 9.07 -1.92 6.73
C GLY A 131 8.49 -3.31 6.58
N VAL A 132 7.16 -3.42 6.56
CA VAL A 132 6.43 -4.65 6.24
C VAL A 132 5.46 -4.37 5.11
N VAL A 133 5.66 -5.02 3.98
CA VAL A 133 4.81 -4.91 2.80
C VAL A 133 4.12 -6.25 2.55
N ILE A 134 2.80 -6.24 2.46
CA ILE A 134 2.00 -7.45 2.36
C ILE A 134 1.16 -7.37 1.09
N CYS A 135 1.31 -8.36 0.20
CA CYS A 135 0.57 -8.50 -1.06
C CYS A 135 0.60 -7.21 -1.93
N MET A 136 1.80 -6.65 -2.12
CA MET A 136 1.99 -5.43 -2.91
C MET A 136 3.34 -5.38 -3.63
N MET A 137 3.96 -6.52 -3.87
CA MET A 137 5.26 -6.58 -4.55
C MET A 137 5.21 -7.42 -5.81
N SER A 138 5.51 -6.78 -6.93
CA SER A 138 5.73 -7.39 -8.24
C SER A 138 6.65 -6.49 -9.06
N THR A 139 7.18 -6.98 -10.16
CA THR A 139 7.90 -6.11 -11.12
C THR A 139 6.93 -5.44 -12.08
N PHE A 140 7.20 -4.20 -12.50
CA PHE A 140 6.43 -3.53 -13.55
C PHE A 140 6.45 -4.33 -14.85
N ALA A 141 7.61 -4.90 -15.21
CA ALA A 141 7.76 -5.73 -16.40
C ALA A 141 6.78 -6.91 -16.44
N ALA A 142 6.47 -7.50 -15.28
CA ALA A 142 5.49 -8.60 -15.21
C ALA A 142 4.04 -8.11 -15.12
N MET A 143 3.79 -6.91 -14.59
CA MET A 143 2.44 -6.34 -14.49
C MET A 143 1.92 -5.79 -15.80
N PHE A 144 2.80 -5.37 -16.73
CA PHE A 144 2.37 -4.92 -18.05
C PHE A 144 2.07 -6.11 -18.98
N PRO A 145 1.04 -6.01 -19.84
CA PRO A 145 0.01 -4.96 -19.93
C PRO A 145 -1.26 -5.27 -19.12
N ALA A 146 -1.36 -6.45 -18.52
CA ALA A 146 -2.65 -7.04 -18.12
C ALA A 146 -3.05 -6.78 -16.66
N TYR A 147 -2.12 -6.39 -15.80
CA TYR A 147 -2.38 -6.32 -14.36
C TYR A 147 -2.47 -4.89 -13.81
N LEU A 148 -1.78 -3.92 -14.44
CA LEU A 148 -1.63 -2.60 -13.86
C LEU A 148 -2.93 -1.81 -13.76
N ASP A 149 -3.89 -2.02 -14.66
CA ASP A 149 -5.17 -1.32 -14.69
C ASP A 149 -6.09 -1.65 -13.51
N ALA A 150 -5.90 -2.83 -12.90
CA ALA A 150 -6.63 -3.23 -11.70
C ALA A 150 -6.08 -2.61 -10.40
N HIS A 151 -4.93 -1.94 -10.48
CA HIS A 151 -4.29 -1.35 -9.30
C HIS A 151 -4.62 0.12 -9.10
N SER A 152 -4.51 0.54 -7.84
CA SER A 152 -4.58 1.95 -7.46
C SER A 152 -3.52 2.80 -8.19
N TRP A 153 -3.84 4.05 -8.43
CA TRP A 153 -2.93 5.07 -8.95
C TRP A 153 -1.70 5.32 -8.06
N LEU A 154 -1.61 4.65 -6.90
CA LEU A 154 -0.37 4.60 -6.10
C LEU A 154 0.81 4.06 -6.88
N LEU A 155 0.59 3.14 -7.85
CA LEU A 155 1.63 2.59 -8.71
C LEU A 155 1.88 3.41 -9.98
N ALA A 156 1.04 4.40 -10.27
CA ALA A 156 1.02 5.12 -11.55
C ALA A 156 1.60 6.53 -11.47
N THR A 157 2.63 6.74 -10.66
CA THR A 157 3.37 8.01 -10.66
C THR A 157 4.12 8.19 -11.99
N PRO A 158 3.95 9.33 -12.69
CA PRO A 158 4.63 9.56 -13.97
C PRO A 158 6.15 9.35 -13.89
N GLY A 159 6.66 8.48 -14.76
CA GLY A 159 8.09 8.16 -14.83
C GLY A 159 8.61 7.16 -13.81
N ILE A 160 7.79 6.69 -12.88
CA ILE A 160 8.24 5.78 -11.81
C ILE A 160 8.86 4.48 -12.35
N GLY A 161 8.32 3.92 -13.42
CA GLY A 161 8.80 2.67 -14.04
C GLY A 161 9.85 2.86 -15.14
N ARG A 162 10.35 4.11 -15.39
CA ARG A 162 11.25 4.36 -16.52
C ARG A 162 12.63 3.75 -16.35
N ASP A 163 13.21 3.89 -15.17
CA ASP A 163 14.60 3.53 -14.91
C ASP A 163 14.75 2.47 -13.80
N LYS A 164 13.65 2.12 -13.13
CA LYS A 164 13.62 1.19 -11.99
C LYS A 164 12.35 0.35 -11.98
N GLU A 165 12.47 -0.83 -11.41
CA GLU A 165 11.33 -1.68 -11.08
C GLU A 165 10.70 -1.27 -9.74
N TRP A 166 9.39 -1.54 -9.56
CA TRP A 166 8.67 -1.21 -8.33
C TRP A 166 9.37 -1.67 -7.04
N PRO A 167 9.92 -2.89 -6.94
CA PRO A 167 10.63 -3.33 -5.74
C PRO A 167 11.86 -2.49 -5.38
N GLU A 168 12.46 -1.80 -6.34
CA GLU A 168 13.66 -0.99 -6.09
C GLU A 168 13.36 0.25 -5.24
N TYR A 169 12.10 0.70 -5.21
CA TYR A 169 11.68 1.78 -4.31
C TYR A 169 11.64 1.32 -2.85
N ALA A 170 11.30 0.06 -2.58
CA ALA A 170 11.36 -0.51 -1.24
C ALA A 170 12.78 -0.56 -0.66
N VAL A 171 13.81 -0.47 -1.51
CA VAL A 171 15.22 -0.48 -1.09
C VAL A 171 15.94 0.82 -1.40
N ALA A 172 15.22 1.86 -1.85
CA ALA A 172 15.81 3.11 -2.36
C ALA A 172 16.84 3.75 -1.39
N ARG A 173 16.68 3.56 -0.09
CA ARG A 173 17.62 4.04 0.95
C ARG A 173 18.56 2.95 1.47
N GLY A 174 18.19 1.67 1.38
CA GLY A 174 19.01 0.53 1.84
C GLY A 174 19.36 0.52 3.33
N LEU A 175 18.67 1.32 4.14
CA LEU A 175 19.00 1.57 5.55
C LEU A 175 18.05 0.89 6.52
N HIS A 176 16.87 0.47 6.08
CA HIS A 176 15.84 -0.15 6.91
C HIS A 176 15.81 -1.68 6.74
N HIS A 177 15.19 -2.35 7.70
CA HIS A 177 14.90 -3.78 7.61
C HIS A 177 13.55 -3.99 6.91
N GLN A 178 13.50 -4.86 5.90
CA GLN A 178 12.32 -5.06 5.07
C GLN A 178 11.81 -6.49 5.13
N LEU A 179 10.55 -6.66 5.49
CA LEU A 179 9.79 -7.90 5.30
C LEU A 179 8.79 -7.71 4.16
N VAL A 180 8.75 -8.66 3.24
CA VAL A 180 7.69 -8.73 2.23
C VAL A 180 6.98 -10.08 2.33
N LEU A 181 5.66 -10.03 2.48
CA LEU A 181 4.80 -11.21 2.48
C LEU A 181 4.03 -11.24 1.15
N TYR A 182 4.19 -12.34 0.42
CA TYR A 182 3.52 -12.59 -0.84
C TYR A 182 2.44 -13.65 -0.63
N ALA A 183 1.33 -13.54 -1.34
CA ALA A 183 0.32 -14.59 -1.47
C ALA A 183 0.48 -15.23 -2.87
N GLU A 184 0.81 -16.52 -2.93
CA GLU A 184 1.18 -17.16 -4.20
C GLU A 184 0.03 -17.29 -5.21
N ASP A 185 -1.20 -17.27 -4.73
CA ASP A 185 -2.41 -17.35 -5.54
C ASP A 185 -3.14 -16.00 -5.63
N ASP A 186 -2.39 -14.91 -5.46
CA ASP A 186 -2.91 -13.54 -5.58
C ASP A 186 -3.25 -13.23 -7.04
N GLU A 187 -4.53 -13.01 -7.32
CA GLU A 187 -5.02 -12.73 -8.66
C GLU A 187 -4.66 -11.33 -9.16
N LEU A 188 -4.28 -10.42 -8.25
CA LEU A 188 -3.89 -9.04 -8.59
C LEU A 188 -2.44 -8.93 -9.06
N PHE A 189 -1.60 -9.92 -8.75
CA PHE A 189 -0.18 -9.90 -9.11
C PHE A 189 0.24 -11.19 -9.83
N PRO A 190 0.95 -11.09 -10.96
CA PRO A 190 1.47 -12.28 -11.63
C PRO A 190 2.50 -12.99 -10.75
N ARG A 191 2.35 -14.31 -10.56
CA ARG A 191 3.28 -15.12 -9.75
C ARG A 191 4.73 -14.92 -10.16
N LYS A 192 5.00 -14.88 -11.48
CA LYS A 192 6.34 -14.59 -12.00
C LYS A 192 6.88 -13.26 -11.49
N GLY A 193 6.05 -12.21 -11.50
CA GLY A 193 6.45 -10.87 -11.05
C GLY A 193 6.76 -10.81 -9.56
N MET A 194 6.05 -11.58 -8.73
CA MET A 194 6.35 -11.73 -7.31
C MET A 194 7.71 -12.39 -7.07
N HIS A 195 8.00 -13.49 -7.77
CA HIS A 195 9.32 -14.16 -7.68
C HIS A 195 10.45 -13.29 -8.20
N ASP A 196 10.25 -12.58 -9.31
CA ASP A 196 11.24 -11.65 -9.86
C ASP A 196 11.52 -10.50 -8.87
N ALA A 197 10.48 -9.98 -8.21
CA ALA A 197 10.59 -8.95 -7.18
C ALA A 197 11.37 -9.44 -5.96
N ASP A 198 11.06 -10.64 -5.44
CA ASP A 198 11.79 -11.25 -4.33
C ASP A 198 13.28 -11.44 -4.67
N ALA A 199 13.57 -11.98 -5.85
CA ALA A 199 14.94 -12.18 -6.31
C ALA A 199 15.70 -10.85 -6.46
N LEU A 200 15.02 -9.82 -6.95
CA LEU A 200 15.59 -8.48 -7.10
C LEU A 200 15.90 -7.87 -5.73
N LEU A 201 14.95 -7.94 -4.78
CA LEU A 201 15.14 -7.41 -3.43
C LEU A 201 16.28 -8.13 -2.70
N ARG A 202 16.38 -9.47 -2.79
CA ARG A 202 17.50 -10.24 -2.23
C ARG A 202 18.85 -9.73 -2.75
N ARG A 203 18.95 -9.46 -4.05
CA ARG A 203 20.19 -8.91 -4.64
C ARG A 203 20.48 -7.49 -4.16
N ARG A 204 19.46 -6.63 -4.09
CA ARG A 204 19.63 -5.21 -3.71
C ARG A 204 19.98 -5.02 -2.25
N PHE A 205 19.48 -5.88 -1.36
CA PHE A 205 19.83 -5.85 0.06
C PHE A 205 21.17 -6.55 0.37
N ASN A 206 21.73 -7.29 -0.57
CA ASN A 206 23.06 -7.89 -0.37
C ASN A 206 24.12 -6.80 -0.27
N GLY A 207 24.75 -6.68 0.90
CA GLY A 207 25.71 -5.61 1.21
C GLY A 207 25.10 -4.29 1.66
N ALA A 208 23.77 -4.16 1.73
CA ALA A 208 23.11 -3.03 2.35
C ALA A 208 23.23 -3.06 3.89
N ARG A 209 23.02 -1.91 4.54
CA ARG A 209 22.98 -1.85 6.02
C ARG A 209 21.72 -2.48 6.59
N GLY A 210 20.63 -2.44 5.85
CA GLY A 210 19.37 -3.11 6.20
C GLY A 210 19.37 -4.58 5.81
N THR A 211 18.31 -5.28 6.17
CA THR A 211 18.09 -6.69 5.82
C THR A 211 16.79 -6.87 5.07
N TYR A 212 16.73 -7.89 4.25
CA TYR A 212 15.52 -8.27 3.53
C TYR A 212 15.11 -9.71 3.86
N ARG A 213 13.81 -9.89 4.06
CA ARG A 213 13.17 -11.21 4.16
C ARG A 213 11.91 -11.21 3.30
N GLY A 214 11.88 -12.05 2.26
CA GLY A 214 10.69 -12.37 1.48
C GLY A 214 10.12 -13.71 1.92
N VAL A 215 8.80 -13.81 2.08
CA VAL A 215 8.07 -15.03 2.44
C VAL A 215 6.93 -15.23 1.46
N MET A 216 6.97 -16.32 0.69
CA MET A 216 5.87 -16.79 -0.15
C MET A 216 4.93 -17.61 0.70
N LEU A 217 3.64 -17.30 0.68
CA LEU A 217 2.60 -17.99 1.43
C LEU A 217 1.51 -18.47 0.48
N PRO A 218 0.99 -19.68 0.64
CA PRO A 218 -0.09 -20.17 -0.19
C PRO A 218 -1.38 -19.37 0.08
N GLY A 219 -2.19 -19.20 -0.96
CA GLY A 219 -3.52 -18.59 -0.88
C GLY A 219 -3.66 -17.27 -1.60
N PRO A 220 -4.91 -16.73 -1.64
CA PRO A 220 -5.28 -15.54 -2.40
C PRO A 220 -4.85 -14.25 -1.72
N HIS A 221 -5.17 -13.11 -2.36
CA HIS A 221 -4.97 -11.77 -1.83
C HIS A 221 -5.66 -11.56 -0.49
N ARG A 222 -4.91 -11.63 0.61
CA ARG A 222 -5.45 -11.50 1.98
C ARG A 222 -4.40 -11.09 2.99
N PHE A 223 -4.85 -10.61 4.13
CA PHE A 223 -4.02 -10.36 5.31
C PHE A 223 -4.56 -11.16 6.48
N ASP A 224 -4.29 -12.44 6.48
CA ASP A 224 -4.76 -13.38 7.50
C ASP A 224 -3.93 -13.34 8.80
N ARG A 225 -4.32 -14.18 9.76
CA ARG A 225 -3.67 -14.23 11.07
C ARG A 225 -2.20 -14.67 10.96
N ALA A 226 -1.88 -15.60 10.08
CA ALA A 226 -0.51 -16.07 9.90
C ALA A 226 0.41 -14.95 9.39
N MET A 227 -0.06 -14.17 8.43
CA MET A 227 0.65 -12.99 7.95
C MET A 227 0.79 -11.91 9.02
N GLN A 228 -0.26 -11.69 9.84
CA GLN A 228 -0.20 -10.77 10.98
C GLN A 228 0.80 -11.22 12.04
N ASP A 229 0.90 -12.53 12.28
CA ASP A 229 1.88 -13.10 13.21
C ASP A 229 3.32 -12.86 12.73
N LEU A 230 3.59 -13.08 11.45
CA LEU A 230 4.90 -12.81 10.84
C LEU A 230 5.27 -11.33 10.89
N ALA A 231 4.32 -10.46 10.54
CA ALA A 231 4.52 -9.01 10.55
C ALA A 231 4.83 -8.49 11.97
N ALA A 232 4.04 -8.90 12.97
CA ALA A 232 4.23 -8.50 14.36
C ALA A 232 5.57 -9.00 14.92
N ALA A 233 5.89 -10.27 14.72
CA ALA A 233 7.16 -10.85 15.15
C ALA A 233 8.37 -10.15 14.52
N PHE A 234 8.27 -9.78 13.22
CA PHE A 234 9.33 -9.04 12.54
C PHE A 234 9.52 -7.65 13.12
N LEU A 235 8.42 -6.88 13.31
CA LEU A 235 8.48 -5.53 13.89
C LEU A 235 9.02 -5.57 15.31
N ALA A 236 8.54 -6.50 16.16
CA ALA A 236 9.04 -6.67 17.53
C ALA A 236 10.53 -7.03 17.54
N GLY A 237 10.96 -7.99 16.73
CA GLY A 237 12.37 -8.40 16.66
C GLY A 237 13.32 -7.31 16.13
N THR A 238 12.80 -6.36 15.34
CA THR A 238 13.59 -5.31 14.71
C THR A 238 13.60 -4.01 15.51
N LEU A 239 12.43 -3.60 16.06
CA LEU A 239 12.25 -2.32 16.73
C LEU A 239 12.42 -2.38 18.25
N ALA A 240 12.40 -3.55 18.87
CA ALA A 240 12.55 -3.71 20.32
C ALA A 240 14.03 -3.70 20.80
N ARG A 241 15.00 -3.56 19.91
CA ARG A 241 16.44 -3.61 20.22
C ARG A 241 17.04 -2.24 20.42
#